data_7c9e64fa1023d4660bdaf65e260b3c4f
#
_entry.id   7c9e64fa1023d4660bdaf65e260b3c4f
#
_cell.length_a   1.000
_cell.length_b   1.000
_cell.length_c   1.000
_cell.angle_alpha   90.00
_cell.angle_beta   90.00
_cell.angle_gamma   90.00
#
_symmetry.space_group_name_H-M   'P 1'
#
loop_
_entity.id
_entity.type
_entity.pdbx_description
1 polymer ?
#
loop_
_entity_poly.entity_id
_entity_poly.type
_entity_poly.pdbx_seq_one_letter_code
_entity_poly.pdbx_strand_id
1 'polypeptide(L)'
;MRQFFKLFTFYFMCMASAAGSLWMPIASAKDNTVLVMGDSLSAGYGMSLEQAWPTLLQGKLHESSSKETWQVINASVSGETTQGGVRRLPALLEKFEPRWVLLELGANDGLRGYPIVNITANLSVMIEQIQASGAKVAVLGIQLPPNYGARYTSPFFAQYATLAKKYNTALVPFLLENVAGNSELMQADGLHPTLSAQPIIIANIWQHLDEFWLP
;
A
#
# COMPACT_ATOMS: atom_id res chain seq x y z
N MET A 1 -34.07 53.31 75.49
CA MET A 1 -32.73 52.90 75.72
C MET A 1 -32.56 51.46 75.37
N ARG A 2 -32.19 51.11 74.14
CA ARG A 2 -31.62 49.82 73.68
C ARG A 2 -31.26 49.97 72.19
N GLN A 3 -29.99 50.12 71.90
CA GLN A 3 -29.48 50.20 70.56
C GLN A 3 -29.45 48.78 69.94
N PHE A 4 -30.00 48.63 68.77
CA PHE A 4 -29.89 47.41 67.96
C PHE A 4 -28.74 47.60 66.93
N PHE A 5 -27.68 46.83 67.13
CA PHE A 5 -26.59 46.68 66.18
C PHE A 5 -27.05 45.72 65.08
N LYS A 6 -27.13 46.18 63.84
CA LYS A 6 -27.32 45.33 62.68
C LYS A 6 -25.98 44.95 62.10
N LEU A 7 -25.63 43.67 62.24
CA LEU A 7 -24.49 43.06 61.58
C LEU A 7 -24.81 42.86 60.12
N PHE A 8 -24.07 43.51 59.20
CA PHE A 8 -24.13 43.29 57.75
C PHE A 8 -23.06 42.28 57.41
N THR A 9 -23.48 41.01 57.09
CA THR A 9 -22.58 39.96 56.63
C THR A 9 -22.47 40.08 55.12
N PHE A 10 -21.28 40.46 54.65
CA PHE A 10 -20.94 40.48 53.22
C PHE A 10 -20.54 39.08 52.76
N TYR A 11 -21.34 38.42 51.96
CA TYR A 11 -20.97 37.18 51.27
C TYR A 11 -20.13 37.50 50.07
N PHE A 12 -18.84 37.20 50.12
CA PHE A 12 -17.91 37.25 49.00
C PHE A 12 -18.03 35.92 48.25
N MET A 13 -18.77 35.93 47.11
CA MET A 13 -18.94 34.77 46.24
C MET A 13 -17.74 34.73 45.31
N CYS A 14 -16.73 33.88 45.63
CA CYS A 14 -15.62 33.54 44.76
C CYS A 14 -16.16 32.71 43.60
N MET A 15 -16.32 33.30 42.40
CA MET A 15 -16.44 32.57 41.15
C MET A 15 -15.06 32.01 40.78
N ALA A 16 -14.86 30.73 41.05
CA ALA A 16 -13.73 29.97 40.46
C ALA A 16 -14.10 29.67 39.03
N SER A 17 -13.59 30.45 38.08
CA SER A 17 -13.60 30.13 36.66
C SER A 17 -12.66 28.98 36.40
N ALA A 18 -13.18 27.75 36.32
CA ALA A 18 -12.48 26.59 35.83
C ALA A 18 -12.27 26.75 34.33
N ALA A 19 -11.13 27.31 33.92
CA ALA A 19 -10.65 27.23 32.56
C ALA A 19 -10.23 25.77 32.30
N GLY A 20 -11.18 24.94 31.89
CA GLY A 20 -10.92 23.63 31.35
C GLY A 20 -10.16 23.77 30.05
N SER A 21 -8.85 23.55 30.12
CA SER A 21 -8.01 23.37 28.92
C SER A 21 -8.55 22.16 28.16
N LEU A 22 -9.29 22.41 27.09
CA LEU A 22 -9.63 21.37 26.10
C LEU A 22 -8.31 20.94 25.46
N TRP A 23 -7.71 19.90 26.03
CA TRP A 23 -6.61 19.19 25.40
C TRP A 23 -7.22 18.43 24.22
N MET A 24 -7.30 19.11 23.07
CA MET A 24 -7.53 18.40 21.81
C MET A 24 -6.27 17.57 21.55
N PRO A 25 -6.39 16.24 21.40
CA PRO A 25 -5.27 15.46 20.93
C PRO A 25 -4.87 16.07 19.57
N ILE A 26 -3.63 16.55 19.46
CA ILE A 26 -3.05 16.85 18.16
C ILE A 26 -3.09 15.51 17.43
N ALA A 27 -3.98 15.37 16.45
CA ALA A 27 -3.95 14.23 15.55
C ALA A 27 -2.53 14.21 14.97
N SER A 28 -1.72 13.25 15.41
CA SER A 28 -0.43 12.99 14.80
C SER A 28 -0.70 12.84 13.32
N ALA A 29 -0.10 13.67 12.49
CA ALA A 29 -0.18 13.49 11.06
C ALA A 29 0.26 12.04 10.80
N LYS A 30 -0.68 11.22 10.31
CA LYS A 30 -0.40 9.81 9.99
C LYS A 30 0.73 9.87 8.98
N ASP A 31 1.89 9.30 9.30
CA ASP A 31 3.02 9.27 8.38
C ASP A 31 2.53 8.70 7.05
N ASN A 32 2.93 9.31 5.93
CA ASN A 32 2.48 8.87 4.61
C ASN A 32 3.17 7.54 4.27
N THR A 33 2.72 6.46 4.91
CA THR A 33 3.28 5.13 4.74
C THR A 33 2.67 4.45 3.53
N VAL A 34 3.53 3.96 2.64
CA VAL A 34 3.20 3.06 1.52
C VAL A 34 3.70 1.67 1.88
N LEU A 35 2.79 0.71 2.00
CA LEU A 35 3.12 -0.70 2.19
C LEU A 35 3.15 -1.40 0.84
N VAL A 36 4.27 -2.02 0.48
CA VAL A 36 4.36 -2.92 -0.68
C VAL A 36 4.14 -4.35 -0.20
N MET A 37 3.06 -4.95 -0.67
CA MET A 37 2.66 -6.33 -0.40
C MET A 37 2.79 -7.14 -1.68
N GLY A 38 3.94 -7.78 -1.86
CA GLY A 38 4.29 -8.46 -3.10
C GLY A 38 5.08 -9.75 -2.89
N ASP A 39 5.55 -10.28 -4.01
CA ASP A 39 6.39 -11.47 -4.05
C ASP A 39 7.85 -11.15 -4.48
N SER A 40 8.49 -12.04 -5.25
CA SER A 40 9.87 -11.84 -5.69
C SER A 40 10.07 -10.65 -6.63
N LEU A 41 9.04 -10.23 -7.36
CA LEU A 41 9.11 -9.07 -8.27
C LEU A 41 9.29 -7.77 -7.49
N SER A 42 8.79 -7.72 -6.26
CA SER A 42 8.88 -6.56 -5.37
C SER A 42 9.93 -6.74 -4.27
N ALA A 43 10.29 -8.00 -3.92
CA ALA A 43 11.31 -8.28 -2.90
C ALA A 43 12.75 -8.02 -3.37
N GLY A 44 12.96 -7.73 -4.66
CA GLY A 44 14.30 -7.50 -5.21
C GLY A 44 15.09 -8.81 -5.38
N TYR A 45 14.45 -9.86 -5.89
CA TYR A 45 15.10 -11.14 -6.14
C TYR A 45 16.34 -10.99 -7.03
N GLY A 46 17.48 -11.52 -6.57
CA GLY A 46 18.75 -11.48 -7.30
C GLY A 46 19.48 -10.13 -7.29
N MET A 47 19.04 -9.17 -6.46
CA MET A 47 19.70 -7.86 -6.29
C MET A 47 19.66 -7.40 -4.83
N SER A 48 20.35 -6.30 -4.50
CA SER A 48 20.24 -5.72 -3.16
C SER A 48 18.92 -4.95 -2.99
N LEU A 49 18.43 -4.84 -1.76
CA LEU A 49 17.15 -4.15 -1.48
C LEU A 49 17.19 -2.67 -1.88
N GLU A 50 18.36 -2.04 -1.79
CA GLU A 50 18.57 -0.63 -2.16
C GLU A 50 18.35 -0.39 -3.65
N GLN A 51 18.49 -1.43 -4.47
CA GLN A 51 18.38 -1.37 -5.92
C GLN A 51 16.99 -1.75 -6.44
N ALA A 52 16.18 -2.36 -5.58
CA ALA A 52 14.83 -2.80 -5.93
C ALA A 52 13.86 -1.62 -6.08
N TRP A 53 12.87 -1.75 -6.94
CA TRP A 53 11.92 -0.69 -7.25
C TRP A 53 11.22 -0.07 -6.03
N PRO A 54 10.90 -0.79 -4.93
CA PRO A 54 10.28 -0.14 -3.76
C PRO A 54 11.19 0.92 -3.12
N THR A 55 12.51 0.68 -3.09
CA THR A 55 13.46 1.69 -2.58
C THR A 55 13.60 2.86 -3.55
N LEU A 56 13.58 2.61 -4.86
CA LEU A 56 13.57 3.69 -5.86
C LEU A 56 12.27 4.51 -5.78
N LEU A 57 11.12 3.88 -5.48
CA LEU A 57 9.86 4.58 -5.22
C LEU A 57 9.97 5.53 -4.02
N GLN A 58 10.63 5.10 -2.95
CA GLN A 58 10.91 5.95 -1.78
C GLN A 58 11.64 7.25 -2.19
N GLY A 59 12.71 7.13 -2.99
CA GLY A 59 13.45 8.29 -3.52
C GLY A 59 12.55 9.22 -4.34
N LYS A 60 11.79 8.65 -5.27
CA LYS A 60 10.90 9.42 -6.15
C LYS A 60 9.78 10.14 -5.39
N LEU A 61 9.22 9.54 -4.35
CA LEU A 61 8.22 10.20 -3.49
C LEU A 61 8.83 11.36 -2.71
N HIS A 62 10.07 11.23 -2.23
CA HIS A 62 10.79 12.33 -1.56
C HIS A 62 11.07 13.51 -2.50
N GLU A 63 11.45 13.23 -3.74
CA GLU A 63 11.69 14.26 -4.76
C GLU A 63 10.41 15.01 -5.14
N SER A 64 9.27 14.31 -5.19
CA SER A 64 8.00 14.84 -5.68
C SER A 64 7.23 15.63 -4.63
N SER A 65 7.48 15.40 -3.34
CA SER A 65 6.79 16.05 -2.24
C SER A 65 7.74 16.80 -1.32
N SER A 66 7.78 18.13 -1.43
CA SER A 66 8.56 18.98 -0.53
C SER A 66 7.92 19.20 0.85
N LYS A 67 6.65 18.80 1.03
CA LYS A 67 5.85 19.08 2.23
C LYS A 67 5.49 17.85 3.06
N GLU A 68 5.53 16.66 2.48
CA GLU A 68 5.13 15.41 3.13
C GLU A 68 6.30 14.43 3.16
N THR A 69 6.55 13.86 4.33
CA THR A 69 7.52 12.77 4.45
C THR A 69 6.82 11.45 4.13
N TRP A 70 7.27 10.78 3.09
CA TRP A 70 6.78 9.46 2.71
C TRP A 70 7.71 8.36 3.22
N GLN A 71 7.14 7.24 3.65
CA GLN A 71 7.87 6.04 4.01
C GLN A 71 7.36 4.86 3.20
N VAL A 72 8.25 4.19 2.46
CA VAL A 72 7.92 2.94 1.74
C VAL A 72 8.40 1.75 2.54
N ILE A 73 7.46 0.92 2.98
CA ILE A 73 7.72 -0.34 3.69
C ILE A 73 7.57 -1.49 2.69
N ASN A 74 8.67 -2.12 2.33
CA ASN A 74 8.63 -3.31 1.50
C ASN A 74 8.43 -4.55 2.38
N ALA A 75 7.22 -5.09 2.38
CA ALA A 75 6.85 -6.32 3.09
C ALA A 75 6.74 -7.54 2.14
N SER A 76 7.30 -7.43 0.93
CA SER A 76 7.26 -8.50 -0.06
C SER A 76 8.13 -9.68 0.33
N VAL A 77 7.71 -10.89 -0.06
CA VAL A 77 8.43 -12.13 0.24
C VAL A 77 8.51 -12.98 -1.03
N SER A 78 9.73 -13.32 -1.45
CA SER A 78 9.94 -14.19 -2.62
C SER A 78 9.19 -15.52 -2.48
N GLY A 79 8.48 -15.91 -3.54
CA GLY A 79 7.67 -17.15 -3.56
C GLY A 79 6.29 -17.02 -2.89
N GLU A 80 5.92 -15.84 -2.41
CA GLU A 80 4.63 -15.60 -1.75
C GLU A 80 3.45 -15.87 -2.70
N THR A 81 2.41 -16.46 -2.16
CA THR A 81 1.14 -16.71 -2.86
C THR A 81 0.05 -15.78 -2.36
N THR A 82 -1.04 -15.68 -3.11
CA THR A 82 -2.20 -14.91 -2.66
C THR A 82 -2.77 -15.43 -1.34
N GLN A 83 -2.76 -16.77 -1.12
CA GLN A 83 -3.20 -17.34 0.15
C GLN A 83 -2.25 -16.97 1.32
N GLY A 84 -0.93 -16.94 1.09
CA GLY A 84 0.04 -16.49 2.09
C GLY A 84 -0.17 -15.02 2.40
N GLY A 85 -0.40 -14.20 1.37
CA GLY A 85 -0.74 -12.78 1.49
C GLY A 85 -1.95 -12.54 2.41
N VAL A 86 -3.06 -13.23 2.17
CA VAL A 86 -4.27 -13.13 3.03
C VAL A 86 -3.96 -13.35 4.51
N ARG A 87 -3.07 -14.29 4.82
CA ARG A 87 -2.71 -14.61 6.22
C ARG A 87 -1.81 -13.56 6.87
N ARG A 88 -0.89 -12.95 6.08
CA ARG A 88 0.10 -12.00 6.62
C ARG A 88 -0.41 -10.57 6.70
N LEU A 89 -1.29 -10.20 5.79
CA LEU A 89 -1.71 -8.82 5.58
C LEU A 89 -2.32 -8.17 6.84
N PRO A 90 -3.20 -8.81 7.63
CA PRO A 90 -3.78 -8.17 8.81
C PRO A 90 -2.74 -7.63 9.80
N ALA A 91 -1.73 -8.43 10.14
CA ALA A 91 -0.67 -8.01 11.06
C ALA A 91 0.20 -6.86 10.49
N LEU A 92 0.36 -6.80 9.16
CA LEU A 92 1.10 -5.72 8.51
C LEU A 92 0.30 -4.42 8.51
N LEU A 93 -1.02 -4.50 8.29
CA LEU A 93 -1.92 -3.34 8.34
C LEU A 93 -1.97 -2.76 9.76
N GLU A 94 -2.08 -3.60 10.78
CA GLU A 94 -2.05 -3.19 12.19
C GLU A 94 -0.72 -2.55 12.57
N LYS A 95 0.40 -3.17 12.16
CA LYS A 95 1.74 -2.71 12.53
C LYS A 95 2.12 -1.38 11.89
N PHE A 96 1.81 -1.20 10.61
CA PHE A 96 2.33 -0.08 9.83
C PHE A 96 1.29 1.00 9.56
N GLU A 97 0.01 0.73 9.80
CA GLU A 97 -1.12 1.64 9.54
C GLU A 97 -0.97 2.43 8.22
N PRO A 98 -0.76 1.76 7.07
CA PRO A 98 -0.37 2.43 5.85
C PRO A 98 -1.48 3.34 5.33
N ARG A 99 -1.10 4.46 4.68
CA ARG A 99 -2.02 5.27 3.88
C ARG A 99 -2.35 4.59 2.56
N TRP A 100 -1.36 3.87 1.98
CA TRP A 100 -1.48 3.14 0.74
C TRP A 100 -0.90 1.73 0.85
N VAL A 101 -1.53 0.79 0.16
CA VAL A 101 -0.97 -0.54 -0.08
C VAL A 101 -0.85 -0.78 -1.58
N LEU A 102 0.35 -1.08 -2.04
CA LEU A 102 0.62 -1.58 -3.38
C LEU A 102 0.56 -3.10 -3.32
N LEU A 103 -0.51 -3.67 -3.90
CA LEU A 103 -0.79 -5.11 -3.87
C LEU A 103 -0.28 -5.74 -5.16
N GLU A 104 0.84 -6.46 -5.08
CA GLU A 104 1.52 -7.16 -6.18
C GLU A 104 1.63 -8.64 -5.83
N LEU A 105 0.60 -9.43 -6.05
CA LEU A 105 0.58 -10.88 -5.76
C LEU A 105 -0.23 -11.63 -6.83
N GLY A 106 0.09 -12.92 -6.96
CA GLY A 106 -0.58 -13.85 -7.85
C GLY A 106 0.35 -14.55 -8.84
N ALA A 107 1.56 -14.02 -9.10
CA ALA A 107 2.50 -14.64 -10.02
C ALA A 107 2.79 -16.09 -9.62
N ASN A 108 3.12 -16.33 -8.35
CA ASN A 108 3.44 -17.67 -7.85
C ASN A 108 2.25 -18.64 -7.92
N ASP A 109 1.04 -18.17 -7.69
CA ASP A 109 -0.18 -18.97 -7.86
C ASP A 109 -0.34 -19.35 -9.33
N GLY A 110 -0.21 -18.37 -10.23
CA GLY A 110 -0.33 -18.56 -11.67
C GLY A 110 0.72 -19.50 -12.23
N LEU A 111 2.00 -19.34 -11.86
CA LEU A 111 3.12 -20.21 -12.27
C LEU A 111 2.95 -21.66 -11.77
N ARG A 112 2.23 -21.86 -10.67
CA ARG A 112 1.88 -23.20 -10.14
C ARG A 112 0.57 -23.76 -10.73
N GLY A 113 -0.08 -23.03 -11.64
CA GLY A 113 -1.33 -23.45 -12.29
C GLY A 113 -2.54 -23.49 -11.36
N TYR A 114 -2.55 -22.69 -10.29
CA TYR A 114 -3.68 -22.66 -9.36
C TYR A 114 -4.95 -22.13 -10.05
N PRO A 115 -6.14 -22.57 -9.62
CA PRO A 115 -7.39 -22.10 -10.19
C PRO A 115 -7.53 -20.56 -10.03
N ILE A 116 -7.77 -19.85 -11.13
CA ILE A 116 -7.88 -18.40 -11.15
C ILE A 116 -8.96 -17.90 -10.19
N VAL A 117 -10.06 -18.64 -10.04
CA VAL A 117 -11.13 -18.30 -9.10
C VAL A 117 -10.63 -18.18 -7.66
N ASN A 118 -9.66 -19.02 -7.25
CA ASN A 118 -9.09 -18.98 -5.90
C ASN A 118 -8.13 -17.77 -5.77
N ILE A 119 -7.34 -17.50 -6.80
CA ILE A 119 -6.44 -16.32 -6.84
C ILE A 119 -7.28 -15.04 -6.72
N THR A 120 -8.33 -14.93 -7.56
CA THR A 120 -9.25 -13.78 -7.54
C THR A 120 -9.93 -13.62 -6.17
N ALA A 121 -10.36 -14.71 -5.55
CA ALA A 121 -10.99 -14.68 -4.22
C ALA A 121 -10.01 -14.16 -3.15
N ASN A 122 -8.77 -14.66 -3.14
CA ASN A 122 -7.75 -14.21 -2.19
C ASN A 122 -7.37 -12.73 -2.40
N LEU A 123 -7.21 -12.28 -3.66
CA LEU A 123 -6.98 -10.86 -3.95
C LEU A 123 -8.16 -10.00 -3.50
N SER A 124 -9.40 -10.45 -3.71
CA SER A 124 -10.60 -9.76 -3.22
C SER A 124 -10.57 -9.58 -1.70
N VAL A 125 -10.29 -10.66 -0.96
CA VAL A 125 -10.18 -10.61 0.51
C VAL A 125 -9.12 -9.61 0.96
N MET A 126 -7.94 -9.60 0.32
CA MET A 126 -6.88 -8.64 0.65
C MET A 126 -7.30 -7.19 0.36
N ILE A 127 -7.94 -6.92 -0.77
CA ILE A 127 -8.45 -5.58 -1.10
C ILE A 127 -9.46 -5.13 -0.04
N GLU A 128 -10.40 -6.01 0.35
CA GLU A 128 -11.40 -5.73 1.38
C GLU A 128 -10.75 -5.46 2.75
N GLN A 129 -9.75 -6.24 3.15
CA GLN A 129 -8.99 -6.01 4.39
C GLN A 129 -8.27 -4.65 4.39
N ILE A 130 -7.64 -4.29 3.26
CA ILE A 130 -6.93 -3.00 3.13
C ILE A 130 -7.93 -1.85 3.21
N GLN A 131 -9.03 -1.91 2.47
CA GLN A 131 -10.05 -0.85 2.52
C GLN A 131 -10.70 -0.73 3.90
N ALA A 132 -10.95 -1.85 4.58
CA ALA A 132 -11.48 -1.87 5.94
C ALA A 132 -10.53 -1.23 6.96
N SER A 133 -9.21 -1.27 6.74
CA SER A 133 -8.22 -0.57 7.58
C SER A 133 -8.17 0.95 7.33
N GLY A 134 -8.89 1.46 6.33
CA GLY A 134 -8.87 2.86 5.91
C GLY A 134 -7.72 3.20 4.95
N ALA A 135 -6.92 2.22 4.53
CA ALA A 135 -5.88 2.41 3.54
C ALA A 135 -6.46 2.40 2.10
N LYS A 136 -5.80 3.12 1.21
CA LYS A 136 -6.07 3.06 -0.22
C LYS A 136 -5.31 1.89 -0.85
N VAL A 137 -5.86 1.31 -1.92
CA VAL A 137 -5.26 0.18 -2.64
C VAL A 137 -4.84 0.60 -4.04
N ALA A 138 -3.65 0.21 -4.45
CA ALA A 138 -3.26 0.14 -5.84
C ALA A 138 -2.95 -1.33 -6.19
N VAL A 139 -3.69 -1.87 -7.12
CA VAL A 139 -3.47 -3.23 -7.65
C VAL A 139 -2.41 -3.17 -8.74
N LEU A 140 -1.36 -3.96 -8.62
CA LEU A 140 -0.31 -4.08 -9.63
C LEU A 140 -0.53 -5.36 -10.44
N GLY A 141 -0.90 -5.19 -11.70
CA GLY A 141 -1.23 -6.31 -12.60
C GLY A 141 0.01 -7.09 -13.01
N ILE A 142 -0.18 -8.40 -13.18
CA ILE A 142 0.86 -9.36 -13.54
C ILE A 142 0.40 -10.15 -14.77
N GLN A 143 1.33 -10.43 -15.68
CA GLN A 143 1.14 -11.37 -16.78
C GLN A 143 1.99 -12.62 -16.59
N LEU A 144 1.44 -13.76 -16.95
CA LEU A 144 2.19 -15.01 -16.98
C LEU A 144 2.87 -15.20 -18.34
N PRO A 145 4.00 -15.94 -18.38
CA PRO A 145 4.63 -16.31 -19.64
C PRO A 145 3.63 -17.01 -20.60
N PRO A 146 3.71 -16.73 -21.93
CA PRO A 146 2.73 -17.19 -22.89
C PRO A 146 2.68 -18.72 -23.06
N ASN A 147 3.74 -19.43 -22.67
CA ASN A 147 3.79 -20.89 -22.71
C ASN A 147 2.78 -21.60 -21.79
N TYR A 148 2.13 -20.88 -20.85
CA TYR A 148 0.99 -21.37 -20.06
C TYR A 148 -0.32 -21.44 -20.87
N GLY A 149 -0.33 -20.88 -22.09
CA GLY A 149 -1.44 -20.89 -23.01
C GLY A 149 -2.50 -19.82 -22.71
N ALA A 150 -3.03 -19.20 -23.76
CA ALA A 150 -3.97 -18.07 -23.67
C ALA A 150 -5.24 -18.39 -22.87
N ARG A 151 -5.68 -19.66 -22.88
CA ARG A 151 -6.86 -20.11 -22.11
C ARG A 151 -6.70 -19.88 -20.60
N TYR A 152 -5.47 -19.89 -20.09
CA TYR A 152 -5.14 -19.63 -18.69
C TYR A 152 -4.62 -18.21 -18.48
N THR A 153 -3.69 -17.75 -19.31
CA THR A 153 -3.02 -16.45 -19.12
C THR A 153 -3.95 -15.25 -19.33
N SER A 154 -4.91 -15.34 -20.29
CA SER A 154 -5.81 -14.21 -20.55
C SER A 154 -6.75 -13.91 -19.37
N PRO A 155 -7.51 -14.88 -18.81
CA PRO A 155 -8.34 -14.61 -17.65
C PRO A 155 -7.50 -14.33 -16.39
N PHE A 156 -6.29 -14.89 -16.25
CA PHE A 156 -5.36 -14.55 -15.17
C PHE A 156 -5.01 -13.07 -15.21
N PHE A 157 -4.65 -12.53 -16.35
CA PHE A 157 -4.33 -11.12 -16.49
C PHE A 157 -5.56 -10.21 -16.31
N ALA A 158 -6.68 -10.58 -16.91
CA ALA A 158 -7.92 -9.79 -16.85
C ALA A 158 -8.49 -9.61 -15.42
N GLN A 159 -8.17 -10.52 -14.48
CA GLN A 159 -8.70 -10.43 -13.12
C GLN A 159 -8.29 -9.15 -12.40
N TYR A 160 -7.07 -8.63 -12.64
CA TYR A 160 -6.56 -7.41 -11.96
C TYR A 160 -7.42 -6.19 -12.33
N ALA A 161 -7.69 -5.98 -13.62
CA ALA A 161 -8.55 -4.89 -14.05
C ALA A 161 -10.00 -5.07 -13.58
N THR A 162 -10.50 -6.31 -13.56
CA THR A 162 -11.84 -6.65 -13.05
C THR A 162 -11.96 -6.31 -11.56
N LEU A 163 -10.95 -6.68 -10.76
CA LEU A 163 -10.91 -6.38 -9.33
C LEU A 163 -10.78 -4.88 -9.07
N ALA A 164 -9.88 -4.20 -9.78
CA ALA A 164 -9.71 -2.75 -9.64
C ALA A 164 -11.02 -2.00 -9.91
N LYS A 165 -11.74 -2.38 -10.96
CA LYS A 165 -13.06 -1.83 -11.29
C LYS A 165 -14.11 -2.16 -10.21
N LYS A 166 -14.16 -3.42 -9.75
CA LYS A 166 -15.14 -3.88 -8.74
C LYS A 166 -15.00 -3.11 -7.42
N TYR A 167 -13.77 -2.90 -6.98
CA TYR A 167 -13.46 -2.30 -5.67
C TYR A 167 -13.11 -0.81 -5.75
N ASN A 168 -13.17 -0.21 -6.95
CA ASN A 168 -12.80 1.18 -7.19
C ASN A 168 -11.40 1.51 -6.64
N THR A 169 -10.41 0.70 -6.99
CA THR A 169 -9.01 0.88 -6.61
C THR A 169 -8.19 1.46 -7.76
N ALA A 170 -7.03 2.04 -7.44
CA ALA A 170 -6.03 2.34 -8.44
C ALA A 170 -5.50 1.04 -9.08
N LEU A 171 -5.05 1.13 -10.34
CA LEU A 171 -4.52 0.01 -11.10
C LEU A 171 -3.26 0.41 -11.87
N VAL A 172 -2.19 -0.35 -11.70
CA VAL A 172 -1.10 -0.43 -12.68
C VAL A 172 -1.41 -1.65 -13.55
N PRO A 173 -1.80 -1.49 -14.82
CA PRO A 173 -2.30 -2.59 -15.63
C PRO A 173 -1.31 -3.75 -15.75
N PHE A 174 -0.04 -3.45 -15.98
CA PHE A 174 1.03 -4.44 -16.00
C PHE A 174 2.32 -3.88 -15.41
N LEU A 175 2.77 -4.45 -14.30
CA LEU A 175 3.97 -3.99 -13.58
C LEU A 175 5.23 -4.03 -14.46
N LEU A 176 5.39 -5.11 -15.26
CA LEU A 176 6.55 -5.34 -16.12
C LEU A 176 6.32 -4.90 -17.57
N GLU A 177 5.48 -3.90 -17.80
CA GLU A 177 5.30 -3.31 -19.13
C GLU A 177 6.64 -2.80 -19.68
N ASN A 178 6.95 -3.09 -20.95
CA ASN A 178 8.24 -2.80 -21.60
C ASN A 178 9.49 -3.46 -20.95
N VAL A 179 9.28 -4.40 -20.02
CA VAL A 179 10.34 -5.18 -19.35
C VAL A 179 10.23 -6.65 -19.73
N ALA A 180 9.05 -7.24 -19.53
CA ALA A 180 8.82 -8.65 -19.78
C ALA A 180 9.09 -9.02 -21.25
N GLY A 181 9.82 -10.14 -21.45
CA GLY A 181 10.19 -10.62 -22.79
C GLY A 181 11.43 -9.96 -23.39
N ASN A 182 11.99 -8.92 -22.78
CA ASN A 182 13.27 -8.35 -23.19
C ASN A 182 14.42 -9.02 -22.43
N SER A 183 15.27 -9.76 -23.13
CA SER A 183 16.37 -10.53 -22.53
C SER A 183 17.43 -9.68 -21.82
N GLU A 184 17.54 -8.37 -22.12
CA GLU A 184 18.46 -7.47 -21.43
C GLU A 184 17.87 -6.96 -20.11
N LEU A 185 16.55 -6.98 -19.98
CA LEU A 185 15.80 -6.49 -18.82
C LEU A 185 15.30 -7.61 -17.91
N MET A 186 15.41 -8.89 -18.36
CA MET A 186 15.03 -10.06 -17.57
C MET A 186 16.28 -10.87 -17.21
N GLN A 187 16.26 -11.45 -16.00
CA GLN A 187 17.29 -12.40 -15.57
C GLN A 187 17.23 -13.68 -16.43
N ALA A 188 18.24 -14.53 -16.33
CA ALA A 188 18.34 -15.75 -17.12
C ALA A 188 17.16 -16.73 -16.97
N ASP A 189 16.40 -16.62 -15.89
CA ASP A 189 15.18 -17.41 -15.65
C ASP A 189 13.97 -16.92 -16.47
N GLY A 190 14.05 -15.73 -17.08
CA GLY A 190 12.97 -15.12 -17.86
C GLY A 190 11.74 -14.69 -17.04
N LEU A 191 11.83 -14.73 -15.70
CA LEU A 191 10.74 -14.41 -14.78
C LEU A 191 11.02 -13.15 -13.97
N HIS A 192 12.27 -12.96 -13.55
CA HIS A 192 12.66 -11.83 -12.69
C HIS A 192 13.33 -10.72 -13.48
N PRO A 193 12.99 -9.45 -13.20
CA PRO A 193 13.63 -8.30 -13.85
C PRO A 193 15.08 -8.13 -13.38
N THR A 194 15.94 -7.59 -14.27
CA THR A 194 17.30 -7.18 -13.91
C THR A 194 17.33 -5.85 -13.17
N LEU A 195 18.50 -5.44 -12.71
CA LEU A 195 18.74 -4.12 -12.15
C LEU A 195 18.38 -3.01 -13.14
N SER A 196 18.74 -3.17 -14.43
CA SER A 196 18.43 -2.18 -15.48
C SER A 196 16.93 -2.00 -15.72
N ALA A 197 16.09 -2.94 -15.35
CA ALA A 197 14.65 -2.86 -15.46
C ALA A 197 13.99 -2.01 -14.34
N GLN A 198 14.64 -1.84 -13.19
CA GLN A 198 14.00 -1.22 -12.02
C GLN A 198 13.52 0.22 -12.27
N PRO A 199 14.26 1.10 -12.98
CA PRO A 199 13.76 2.43 -13.33
C PRO A 199 12.52 2.39 -14.24
N ILE A 200 12.41 1.38 -15.13
CA ILE A 200 11.25 1.23 -16.02
C ILE A 200 10.04 0.80 -15.20
N ILE A 201 10.22 -0.12 -14.25
CA ILE A 201 9.15 -0.54 -13.32
C ILE A 201 8.62 0.64 -12.53
N ILE A 202 9.50 1.51 -12.01
CA ILE A 202 9.07 2.74 -11.34
C ILE A 202 8.30 3.66 -12.28
N ALA A 203 8.71 3.81 -13.53
CA ALA A 203 7.99 4.63 -14.50
C ALA A 203 6.58 4.06 -14.76
N ASN A 204 6.44 2.72 -14.87
CA ASN A 204 5.16 2.05 -15.02
C ASN A 204 4.23 2.30 -13.82
N ILE A 205 4.77 2.26 -12.60
CA ILE A 205 3.99 2.55 -11.40
C ILE A 205 3.60 4.03 -11.38
N TRP A 206 4.56 4.91 -11.60
CA TRP A 206 4.38 6.35 -11.45
C TRP A 206 3.33 6.91 -12.40
N GLN A 207 3.38 6.57 -13.68
CA GLN A 207 2.42 7.07 -14.69
C GLN A 207 0.95 6.73 -14.40
N HIS A 208 0.69 5.73 -13.55
CA HIS A 208 -0.66 5.31 -13.19
C HIS A 208 -1.07 5.75 -11.78
N LEU A 209 -0.12 6.21 -10.97
CA LEU A 209 -0.37 6.52 -9.56
C LEU A 209 0.05 7.94 -9.16
N ASP A 210 0.63 8.74 -10.05
CA ASP A 210 1.10 10.10 -9.72
C ASP A 210 -0.03 11.01 -9.22
N GLU A 211 -1.21 10.94 -9.83
CA GLU A 211 -2.40 11.68 -9.40
C GLU A 211 -2.92 11.27 -8.01
N PHE A 212 -2.53 10.08 -7.52
CA PHE A 212 -2.97 9.55 -6.24
C PHE A 212 -2.01 9.89 -5.09
N TRP A 213 -0.72 10.18 -5.40
CA TRP A 213 0.29 10.51 -4.40
C TRP A 213 0.27 11.97 -3.98
N LEU A 214 -0.13 12.84 -4.90
CA LEU A 214 -0.15 14.28 -4.68
C LEU A 214 -1.54 14.70 -4.20
N PRO A 215 -1.64 15.51 -3.12
CA PRO A 215 -2.91 16.06 -2.63
C PRO A 215 -3.47 17.11 -3.59
#